data_eda17c9aebcb068229094a6d10cf43ce
#
_entry.id   eda17c9aebcb068229094a6d10cf43ce
#
_cell.length_a   1.000
_cell.length_b   1.000
_cell.length_c   1.000
_cell.angle_alpha   90.00
_cell.angle_beta   90.00
_cell.angle_gamma   90.00
#
_symmetry.space_group_name_H-M   'P 1'
#
loop_
_entity.id
_entity.type
_entity.pdbx_description
1 polymer ?
#
loop_
_entity_poly.entity_id
_entity_poly.type
_entity_poly.pdbx_seq_one_letter_code
_entity_poly.pdbx_strand_id
1 'polypeptide(L)'
;MTIRLHRGDLPDPSRYTGAIAIDTETMGLDLNRDRLCVVQLSPGDGSADVVQIAPRAADAPNLKRLFADTRLLKIFHFARFDLGMICKTFGVMPEPVYCTKIASRLVRTYTDKHGLKDLVREVLGHEISKQQQSSDWGATELTDAQTSYAAADVLYLHALKARLDAMLVREGRAELAAACFRFLPDRVRLDLAGFANEDIFAHS
;
A
#
# COMPACT_ATOMS: atom_id res chain seq x y z
N MET A 1 -0.35 -18.00 -10.62
CA MET A 1 0.00 -17.06 -9.56
C MET A 1 1.19 -17.63 -8.78
N THR A 2 2.25 -16.87 -8.61
CA THR A 2 3.44 -17.29 -7.85
C THR A 2 3.58 -16.39 -6.63
N ILE A 3 3.53 -16.97 -5.42
CA ILE A 3 3.72 -16.26 -4.16
C ILE A 3 5.03 -16.76 -3.54
N ARG A 4 5.88 -15.84 -3.07
CA ARG A 4 7.14 -16.13 -2.39
C ARG A 4 7.12 -15.50 -1.01
N LEU A 5 7.33 -16.33 0.01
CA LEU A 5 7.43 -15.86 1.41
C LEU A 5 8.92 -15.68 1.76
N HIS A 6 9.25 -14.53 2.31
CA HIS A 6 10.60 -14.17 2.76
C HIS A 6 10.55 -13.74 4.23
N ARG A 7 11.69 -13.80 4.91
CA ARG A 7 11.84 -13.35 6.30
C ARG A 7 12.90 -12.27 6.40
N GLY A 8 12.54 -11.18 7.06
CA GLY A 8 13.42 -10.05 7.37
C GLY A 8 13.58 -9.06 6.22
N ASP A 9 13.96 -9.50 5.03
CA ASP A 9 14.16 -8.62 3.87
C ASP A 9 13.82 -9.35 2.56
N LEU A 10 13.70 -8.59 1.49
CA LEU A 10 13.57 -9.10 0.13
C LEU A 10 14.96 -9.54 -0.39
N PRO A 11 15.14 -10.79 -0.85
CA PRO A 11 16.46 -11.27 -1.27
C PRO A 11 16.99 -10.58 -2.52
N ASP A 12 16.13 -10.28 -3.50
CA ASP A 12 16.50 -9.62 -4.75
C ASP A 12 15.45 -8.59 -5.18
N PRO A 13 15.78 -7.28 -5.11
CA PRO A 13 14.90 -6.22 -5.57
C PRO A 13 14.96 -5.93 -7.07
N SER A 14 15.86 -6.56 -7.85
CA SER A 14 16.16 -6.20 -9.24
C SER A 14 14.97 -6.37 -10.21
N ARG A 15 14.03 -7.25 -9.86
CA ARG A 15 12.83 -7.50 -10.65
C ARG A 15 11.81 -6.35 -10.62
N TYR A 16 11.92 -5.43 -9.67
CA TYR A 16 11.01 -4.31 -9.51
C TYR A 16 11.50 -3.10 -10.32
N THR A 17 10.82 -2.82 -11.42
CA THR A 17 11.13 -1.71 -12.34
C THR A 17 9.89 -0.92 -12.69
N GLY A 18 10.03 0.38 -12.93
CA GLY A 18 8.94 1.27 -13.32
C GLY A 18 7.92 1.51 -12.21
N ALA A 19 7.15 0.49 -11.82
CA ALA A 19 6.18 0.58 -10.73
C ALA A 19 6.13 -0.70 -9.89
N ILE A 20 5.76 -0.55 -8.61
CA ILE A 20 5.62 -1.64 -7.65
C ILE A 20 4.33 -1.44 -6.85
N ALA A 21 3.48 -2.46 -6.78
CA ALA A 21 2.36 -2.51 -5.86
C ALA A 21 2.84 -2.92 -4.47
N ILE A 22 2.39 -2.21 -3.44
CA ILE A 22 2.78 -2.42 -2.05
C ILE A 22 1.53 -2.39 -1.17
N ASP A 23 1.53 -3.26 -0.15
CA ASP A 23 0.59 -3.24 0.97
C ASP A 23 1.31 -3.66 2.24
N THR A 24 0.71 -3.41 3.41
CA THR A 24 1.31 -3.76 4.70
C THR A 24 0.30 -4.37 5.65
N GLU A 25 0.74 -5.37 6.43
CA GLU A 25 -0.02 -5.90 7.55
C GLU A 25 0.66 -5.58 8.88
N THR A 26 -0.16 -5.30 9.88
CA THR A 26 0.29 -4.77 11.17
C THR A 26 -0.43 -5.46 12.32
N MET A 27 0.03 -5.25 13.56
CA MET A 27 -0.66 -5.76 14.75
C MET A 27 -1.95 -5.00 15.08
N GLY A 28 -2.25 -3.91 14.38
CA GLY A 28 -3.43 -3.08 14.56
C GLY A 28 -3.31 -1.80 13.75
N LEU A 29 -4.23 -0.84 13.95
CA LEU A 29 -4.35 0.35 13.11
C LEU A 29 -3.81 1.64 13.75
N ASP A 30 -3.17 1.55 14.89
CA ASP A 30 -2.57 2.70 15.57
C ASP A 30 -1.10 2.84 15.18
N LEU A 31 -0.78 3.90 14.43
CA LEU A 31 0.58 4.20 13.96
C LEU A 31 1.60 4.33 15.11
N ASN A 32 1.16 4.72 16.32
CA ASN A 32 2.08 4.94 17.44
C ASN A 32 2.33 3.66 18.23
N ARG A 33 1.32 2.82 18.39
CA ARG A 33 1.35 1.60 19.21
C ARG A 33 1.74 0.37 18.41
N ASP A 34 1.15 0.20 17.24
CA ASP A 34 1.21 -1.07 16.52
C ASP A 34 2.46 -1.15 15.63
N ARG A 35 2.95 -2.39 15.43
CA ARG A 35 4.13 -2.63 14.62
C ARG A 35 3.77 -3.15 13.22
N LEU A 36 4.64 -2.88 12.28
CA LEU A 36 4.65 -3.52 10.97
C LEU A 36 5.03 -5.01 11.12
N CYS A 37 4.27 -5.89 10.49
CA CYS A 37 4.46 -7.33 10.55
C CYS A 37 4.80 -7.94 9.19
N VAL A 38 4.18 -7.44 8.12
CA VAL A 38 4.36 -7.97 6.77
C VAL A 38 4.39 -6.82 5.77
N VAL A 39 5.23 -6.95 4.74
CA VAL A 39 5.22 -6.10 3.55
C VAL A 39 4.96 -6.99 2.35
N GLN A 40 3.93 -6.68 1.58
CA GLN A 40 3.58 -7.35 0.34
C GLN A 40 4.01 -6.50 -0.85
N LEU A 41 4.57 -7.16 -1.86
CA LEU A 41 5.11 -6.51 -3.05
C LEU A 41 4.69 -7.25 -4.32
N SER A 42 4.31 -6.53 -5.37
CA SER A 42 4.07 -7.13 -6.70
C SER A 42 4.61 -6.24 -7.82
N PRO A 43 5.34 -6.79 -8.80
CA PRO A 43 5.76 -6.04 -9.99
C PRO A 43 4.67 -5.95 -11.07
N GLY A 44 3.47 -6.53 -10.85
CA GLY A 44 2.38 -6.52 -11.81
C GLY A 44 2.40 -7.67 -12.84
N ASP A 45 3.23 -8.67 -12.65
CA ASP A 45 3.37 -9.85 -13.53
C ASP A 45 2.54 -11.07 -13.09
N GLY A 46 1.61 -10.88 -12.13
CA GLY A 46 0.80 -11.96 -11.54
C GLY A 46 1.53 -12.73 -10.44
N SER A 47 2.67 -12.23 -9.96
CA SER A 47 3.36 -12.76 -8.79
C SER A 47 3.43 -11.75 -7.66
N ALA A 48 3.64 -12.25 -6.42
CA ALA A 48 3.83 -11.45 -5.23
C ALA A 48 4.96 -11.99 -4.36
N ASP A 49 5.69 -11.09 -3.71
CA ASP A 49 6.61 -11.36 -2.62
C ASP A 49 5.97 -10.89 -1.31
N VAL A 50 5.94 -11.74 -0.30
CA VAL A 50 5.44 -11.48 1.04
C VAL A 50 6.64 -11.51 1.97
N VAL A 51 6.96 -10.40 2.61
CA VAL A 51 8.14 -10.27 3.48
C VAL A 51 7.67 -10.13 4.93
N GLN A 52 7.89 -11.15 5.74
CA GLN A 52 7.59 -11.12 7.16
C GLN A 52 8.67 -10.35 7.92
N ILE A 53 8.27 -9.30 8.64
CA ILE A 53 9.17 -8.43 9.41
C ILE A 53 9.17 -8.86 10.88
N ALA A 54 10.33 -9.28 11.37
CA ALA A 54 10.47 -9.70 12.76
C ALA A 54 10.36 -8.50 13.73
N PRO A 55 9.90 -8.72 14.98
CA PRO A 55 9.95 -7.70 16.01
C PRO A 55 11.39 -7.17 16.17
N ARG A 56 11.57 -5.84 16.17
CA ARG A 56 12.88 -5.16 16.29
C ARG A 56 13.82 -5.32 15.08
N ALA A 57 13.41 -5.95 13.98
CA ALA A 57 14.20 -6.06 12.76
C ALA A 57 13.97 -4.81 11.89
N ALA A 58 14.68 -3.73 12.22
CA ALA A 58 14.68 -2.52 11.38
C ALA A 58 15.66 -2.61 10.19
N ASP A 59 16.41 -3.70 10.07
CA ASP A 59 17.42 -3.84 9.02
C ASP A 59 16.90 -4.71 7.86
N ALA A 60 16.31 -4.01 6.88
CA ALA A 60 15.85 -4.57 5.63
C ALA A 60 16.39 -3.69 4.48
N PRO A 61 17.68 -3.80 4.17
CA PRO A 61 18.36 -2.88 3.25
C PRO A 61 17.77 -2.89 1.84
N ASN A 62 17.29 -4.03 1.36
CA ASN A 62 16.68 -4.13 0.03
C ASN A 62 15.29 -3.47 -0.01
N LEU A 63 14.44 -3.68 1.01
CA LEU A 63 13.16 -2.97 1.14
C LEU A 63 13.39 -1.46 1.26
N LYS A 64 14.33 -1.01 2.12
CA LYS A 64 14.67 0.41 2.26
C LYS A 64 15.09 1.02 0.93
N ARG A 65 15.92 0.32 0.15
CA ARG A 65 16.37 0.78 -1.17
C ARG A 65 15.21 0.89 -2.15
N LEU A 66 14.28 -0.10 -2.18
CA LEU A 66 13.07 -0.02 -3.02
C LEU A 66 12.18 1.16 -2.64
N PHE A 67 11.96 1.38 -1.36
CA PHE A 67 11.13 2.50 -0.89
C PHE A 67 11.76 3.85 -1.22
N ALA A 68 13.08 3.97 -1.12
CA ALA A 68 13.83 5.20 -1.39
C ALA A 68 14.05 5.47 -2.90
N ASP A 69 13.87 4.50 -3.79
CA ASP A 69 14.13 4.69 -5.23
C ASP A 69 13.04 5.57 -5.86
N THR A 70 13.36 6.84 -6.10
CA THR A 70 12.44 7.82 -6.69
C THR A 70 12.07 7.55 -8.15
N ARG A 71 12.77 6.64 -8.84
CA ARG A 71 12.44 6.20 -10.22
C ARG A 71 11.33 5.14 -10.23
N LEU A 72 11.07 4.51 -9.08
CA LEU A 72 10.09 3.43 -8.91
C LEU A 72 8.81 3.99 -8.31
N LEU A 73 7.71 3.99 -9.07
CA LEU A 73 6.39 4.39 -8.56
C LEU A 73 5.84 3.35 -7.59
N LYS A 74 5.45 3.77 -6.38
CA LYS A 74 4.83 2.90 -5.37
C LYS A 74 3.31 3.04 -5.43
N ILE A 75 2.62 1.94 -5.74
CA ILE A 75 1.17 1.87 -5.87
C ILE A 75 0.60 1.22 -4.61
N PHE A 76 -0.29 1.92 -3.92
CA PHE A 76 -0.95 1.44 -2.71
C PHE A 76 -2.48 1.52 -2.84
N HIS A 77 -3.16 0.80 -1.93
CA HIS A 77 -4.56 1.07 -1.64
C HIS A 77 -4.71 1.63 -0.23
N PHE A 78 -5.11 2.91 -0.08
CA PHE A 78 -5.10 3.67 1.17
C PHE A 78 -3.69 3.99 1.69
N ALA A 79 -2.81 4.42 0.82
CA ALA A 79 -1.38 4.68 1.04
C ALA A 79 -1.01 5.42 2.35
N ARG A 80 -1.89 6.30 2.88
CA ARG A 80 -1.62 7.09 4.09
C ARG A 80 -1.19 6.23 5.26
N PHE A 81 -1.83 5.07 5.45
CA PHE A 81 -1.50 4.16 6.54
C PHE A 81 -0.16 3.46 6.30
N ASP A 82 0.00 2.85 5.12
CA ASP A 82 1.21 2.09 4.77
C ASP A 82 2.46 2.97 4.78
N LEU A 83 2.37 4.18 4.23
CA LEU A 83 3.47 5.15 4.26
C LEU A 83 3.90 5.48 5.70
N GLY A 84 2.94 5.65 6.62
CA GLY A 84 3.20 5.88 8.03
C GLY A 84 3.92 4.71 8.68
N MET A 85 3.45 3.48 8.44
CA MET A 85 4.06 2.25 8.97
C MET A 85 5.46 2.02 8.41
N ILE A 86 5.67 2.23 7.11
CA ILE A 86 6.98 2.10 6.46
C ILE A 86 7.94 3.17 6.99
N CYS A 87 7.50 4.42 7.06
CA CYS A 87 8.33 5.52 7.57
C CYS A 87 8.75 5.29 9.03
N LYS A 88 7.81 4.91 9.90
CA LYS A 88 8.09 4.61 11.30
C LYS A 88 9.04 3.41 11.46
N THR A 89 8.87 2.35 10.66
CA THR A 89 9.63 1.11 10.82
C THR A 89 11.03 1.22 10.21
N PHE A 90 11.15 1.80 9.02
CA PHE A 90 12.39 1.77 8.25
C PHE A 90 13.11 3.13 8.17
N GLY A 91 12.46 4.22 8.63
CA GLY A 91 13.02 5.57 8.53
C GLY A 91 13.04 6.12 7.10
N VAL A 92 12.25 5.54 6.18
CA VAL A 92 12.19 5.92 4.76
C VAL A 92 10.76 6.26 4.40
N MET A 93 10.53 7.43 3.79
CA MET A 93 9.25 7.80 3.20
C MET A 93 9.23 7.37 1.73
N PRO A 94 8.35 6.43 1.33
CA PRO A 94 8.27 6.00 -0.07
C PRO A 94 7.76 7.14 -0.95
N GLU A 95 8.49 7.44 -2.01
CA GLU A 95 8.14 8.44 -3.05
C GLU A 95 8.73 8.00 -4.40
N PRO A 96 8.07 8.27 -5.56
CA PRO A 96 6.70 8.80 -5.72
C PRO A 96 5.61 7.76 -5.40
N VAL A 97 4.41 8.26 -5.06
CA VAL A 97 3.28 7.43 -4.61
C VAL A 97 2.08 7.57 -5.54
N TYR A 98 1.35 6.48 -5.72
CA TYR A 98 -0.01 6.43 -6.28
C TYR A 98 -0.95 5.74 -5.30
N CYS A 99 -2.13 6.32 -5.05
CA CYS A 99 -3.13 5.74 -4.17
C CYS A 99 -4.43 5.42 -4.91
N THR A 100 -4.73 4.14 -5.12
CA THR A 100 -5.94 3.70 -5.83
C THR A 100 -7.22 4.11 -5.12
N LYS A 101 -7.23 4.23 -3.78
CA LYS A 101 -8.40 4.70 -3.02
C LYS A 101 -8.67 6.18 -3.26
N ILE A 102 -7.64 7.03 -3.30
CA ILE A 102 -7.79 8.46 -3.64
C ILE A 102 -8.27 8.60 -5.08
N ALA A 103 -7.64 7.91 -6.04
CA ALA A 103 -8.08 7.89 -7.43
C ALA A 103 -9.55 7.48 -7.53
N SER A 104 -9.94 6.38 -6.86
CA SER A 104 -11.34 5.92 -6.82
C SER A 104 -12.30 6.99 -6.28
N ARG A 105 -11.95 7.66 -5.19
CA ARG A 105 -12.79 8.73 -4.62
C ARG A 105 -12.97 9.91 -5.59
N LEU A 106 -11.93 10.23 -6.33
CA LEU A 106 -11.98 11.33 -7.30
C LEU A 106 -12.82 11.01 -8.53
N VAL A 107 -12.97 9.73 -8.95
CA VAL A 107 -13.69 9.38 -10.19
C VAL A 107 -14.98 8.63 -9.97
N ARG A 108 -15.20 7.99 -8.81
CA ARG A 108 -16.41 7.21 -8.49
C ARG A 108 -17.26 7.94 -7.45
N THR A 109 -17.64 9.17 -7.76
CA THR A 109 -18.39 10.07 -6.85
C THR A 109 -19.84 9.64 -6.60
N TYR A 110 -20.32 8.61 -7.30
CA TYR A 110 -21.66 8.02 -7.19
C TYR A 110 -21.77 6.95 -6.11
N THR A 111 -20.70 6.64 -5.39
CA THR A 111 -20.68 5.56 -4.38
C THR A 111 -19.69 5.86 -3.26
N ASP A 112 -19.95 5.29 -2.06
CA ASP A 112 -19.02 5.32 -0.91
C ASP A 112 -18.15 4.06 -0.83
N LYS A 113 -18.31 3.11 -1.78
CA LYS A 113 -17.60 1.82 -1.81
C LYS A 113 -16.23 1.97 -2.47
N HIS A 114 -15.27 2.48 -1.72
CA HIS A 114 -13.87 2.68 -2.15
C HIS A 114 -12.88 1.69 -1.50
N GLY A 115 -13.37 0.63 -0.85
CA GLY A 115 -12.52 -0.44 -0.32
C GLY A 115 -11.94 -1.30 -1.45
N LEU A 116 -10.77 -1.92 -1.23
CA LEU A 116 -10.06 -2.69 -2.26
C LEU A 116 -10.95 -3.80 -2.87
N LYS A 117 -11.64 -4.57 -2.03
CA LYS A 117 -12.55 -5.63 -2.49
C LYS A 117 -13.64 -5.11 -3.43
N ASP A 118 -14.31 -4.01 -3.04
CA ASP A 118 -15.37 -3.42 -3.86
C ASP A 118 -14.81 -2.86 -5.16
N LEU A 119 -13.63 -2.23 -5.09
CA LEU A 119 -12.96 -1.65 -6.24
C LEU A 119 -12.51 -2.73 -7.24
N VAL A 120 -11.91 -3.82 -6.77
CA VAL A 120 -11.50 -4.95 -7.62
C VAL A 120 -12.72 -5.59 -8.28
N ARG A 121 -13.80 -5.81 -7.53
CA ARG A 121 -15.03 -6.39 -8.08
C ARG A 121 -15.66 -5.50 -9.14
N GLU A 122 -15.82 -4.21 -8.85
CA GLU A 122 -16.58 -3.30 -9.73
C GLU A 122 -15.78 -2.83 -10.94
N VAL A 123 -14.47 -2.67 -10.81
CA VAL A 123 -13.61 -2.12 -11.88
C VAL A 123 -12.96 -3.23 -12.71
N LEU A 124 -12.62 -4.37 -12.10
CA LEU A 124 -11.91 -5.48 -12.74
C LEU A 124 -12.76 -6.74 -12.91
N GLY A 125 -13.91 -6.87 -12.24
CA GLY A 125 -14.75 -8.05 -12.29
C GLY A 125 -14.21 -9.26 -11.52
N HIS A 126 -13.28 -9.04 -10.58
CA HIS A 126 -12.69 -10.11 -9.76
C HIS A 126 -13.17 -10.04 -8.31
N GLU A 127 -13.22 -11.19 -7.64
CA GLU A 127 -13.52 -11.27 -6.21
C GLU A 127 -12.22 -11.54 -5.42
N ILE A 128 -12.03 -10.80 -4.32
CA ILE A 128 -10.97 -11.06 -3.34
C ILE A 128 -11.57 -11.33 -1.97
N SER A 129 -10.95 -12.23 -1.20
CA SER A 129 -11.39 -12.60 0.14
C SER A 129 -11.02 -11.51 1.16
N LYS A 130 -11.78 -11.41 2.27
CA LYS A 130 -11.42 -10.62 3.46
C LYS A 130 -11.18 -11.49 4.70
N GLN A 131 -11.12 -12.81 4.54
CA GLN A 131 -11.16 -13.75 5.67
C GLN A 131 -9.97 -13.62 6.63
N GLN A 132 -8.81 -13.16 6.17
CA GLN A 132 -7.60 -13.03 6.99
C GLN A 132 -7.33 -11.58 7.44
N GLN A 133 -8.19 -10.61 7.13
CA GLN A 133 -7.98 -9.20 7.44
C GLN A 133 -7.71 -8.93 8.94
N SER A 134 -8.34 -9.69 9.85
CA SER A 134 -8.17 -9.57 11.31
C SER A 134 -7.32 -10.71 11.89
N SER A 135 -6.42 -11.27 11.09
CA SER A 135 -5.54 -12.37 11.47
C SER A 135 -4.44 -11.91 12.43
N ASP A 136 -3.83 -12.83 13.16
CA ASP A 136 -2.61 -12.53 13.93
C ASP A 136 -1.41 -12.44 12.99
N TRP A 137 -1.15 -11.23 12.49
CA TRP A 137 0.00 -10.95 11.63
C TRP A 137 1.32 -10.93 12.39
N GLY A 138 1.26 -10.86 13.73
CA GLY A 138 2.42 -10.91 14.61
C GLY A 138 2.94 -12.31 14.91
N ALA A 139 2.27 -13.37 14.45
CA ALA A 139 2.66 -14.76 14.64
C ALA A 139 4.08 -15.02 14.12
N THR A 140 4.76 -16.00 14.75
CA THR A 140 6.13 -16.39 14.35
C THR A 140 6.20 -16.93 12.92
N GLU A 141 5.15 -17.63 12.50
CA GLU A 141 5.00 -18.17 11.15
C GLU A 141 3.63 -17.80 10.58
N LEU A 142 3.63 -17.36 9.33
CA LEU A 142 2.39 -17.12 8.59
C LEU A 142 1.87 -18.44 8.02
N THR A 143 0.56 -18.61 8.07
CA THR A 143 -0.12 -19.71 7.39
C THR A 143 -0.19 -19.46 5.88
N ASP A 144 -0.42 -20.51 5.10
CA ASP A 144 -0.65 -20.39 3.65
C ASP A 144 -1.86 -19.49 3.33
N ALA A 145 -2.90 -19.55 4.18
CA ALA A 145 -4.08 -18.70 4.04
C ALA A 145 -3.76 -17.23 4.25
N GLN A 146 -2.94 -16.88 5.25
CA GLN A 146 -2.46 -15.52 5.49
C GLN A 146 -1.58 -15.04 4.33
N THR A 147 -0.61 -15.86 3.91
CA THR A 147 0.30 -15.54 2.81
C THR A 147 -0.47 -15.31 1.49
N SER A 148 -1.47 -16.13 1.20
CA SER A 148 -2.32 -15.99 0.02
C SER A 148 -3.20 -14.74 0.08
N TYR A 149 -3.72 -14.42 1.26
CA TYR A 149 -4.49 -13.19 1.48
C TYR A 149 -3.63 -11.95 1.26
N ALA A 150 -2.48 -11.87 1.93
CA ALA A 150 -1.54 -10.76 1.81
C ALA A 150 -1.10 -10.52 0.36
N ALA A 151 -0.83 -11.59 -0.38
CA ALA A 151 -0.50 -11.52 -1.80
C ALA A 151 -1.65 -10.93 -2.64
N ALA A 152 -2.90 -11.29 -2.32
CA ALA A 152 -4.06 -10.83 -3.09
C ALA A 152 -4.25 -9.31 -3.04
N ASP A 153 -3.86 -8.64 -1.95
CA ASP A 153 -4.03 -7.21 -1.79
C ASP A 153 -3.11 -6.38 -2.71
N VAL A 154 -2.03 -6.95 -3.25
CA VAL A 154 -1.12 -6.26 -4.19
C VAL A 154 -1.29 -6.67 -5.66
N LEU A 155 -1.83 -7.87 -5.93
CA LEU A 155 -1.86 -8.44 -7.30
C LEU A 155 -2.70 -7.63 -8.29
N TYR A 156 -3.72 -6.92 -7.82
CA TYR A 156 -4.65 -6.18 -8.67
C TYR A 156 -4.33 -4.68 -8.79
N LEU A 157 -3.38 -4.14 -8.00
CA LEU A 157 -3.18 -2.69 -7.91
C LEU A 157 -2.69 -2.07 -9.23
N HIS A 158 -1.84 -2.78 -10.00
CA HIS A 158 -1.40 -2.31 -11.32
C HIS A 158 -2.58 -2.20 -12.31
N ALA A 159 -3.44 -3.22 -12.36
CA ALA A 159 -4.62 -3.21 -13.23
C ALA A 159 -5.63 -2.14 -12.79
N LEU A 160 -5.84 -1.97 -11.48
CA LEU A 160 -6.68 -0.91 -10.93
C LEU A 160 -6.13 0.47 -11.30
N LYS A 161 -4.81 0.69 -11.15
CA LYS A 161 -4.18 1.96 -11.56
C LYS A 161 -4.48 2.28 -13.01
N ALA A 162 -4.26 1.34 -13.93
CA ALA A 162 -4.50 1.56 -15.35
C ALA A 162 -5.96 1.96 -15.67
N ARG A 163 -6.92 1.32 -15.02
CA ARG A 163 -8.35 1.66 -15.19
C ARG A 163 -8.70 3.01 -14.57
N LEU A 164 -8.20 3.28 -13.37
CA LEU A 164 -8.46 4.54 -12.67
C LEU A 164 -7.80 5.72 -13.37
N ASP A 165 -6.61 5.57 -13.95
CA ASP A 165 -5.96 6.62 -14.77
C ASP A 165 -6.83 7.02 -15.95
N ALA A 166 -7.38 6.05 -16.69
CA ALA A 166 -8.29 6.33 -17.79
C ALA A 166 -9.56 7.09 -17.32
N MET A 167 -10.09 6.73 -16.14
CA MET A 167 -11.23 7.43 -15.55
C MET A 167 -10.85 8.84 -15.10
N LEU A 168 -9.68 9.04 -14.49
CA LEU A 168 -9.18 10.35 -14.06
C LEU A 168 -9.01 11.30 -15.25
N VAL A 169 -8.49 10.81 -16.38
CA VAL A 169 -8.37 11.59 -17.63
C VAL A 169 -9.75 11.96 -18.15
N ARG A 170 -10.67 11.00 -18.25
CA ARG A 170 -12.05 11.23 -18.72
C ARG A 170 -12.78 12.29 -17.89
N GLU A 171 -12.61 12.28 -16.58
CA GLU A 171 -13.25 13.22 -15.64
C GLU A 171 -12.49 14.56 -15.51
N GLY A 172 -11.36 14.73 -16.22
CA GLY A 172 -10.53 15.94 -16.11
C GLY A 172 -9.86 16.12 -14.73
N ARG A 173 -9.65 15.04 -13.99
CA ARG A 173 -9.16 15.08 -12.59
C ARG A 173 -7.75 14.51 -12.42
N ALA A 174 -7.02 14.25 -13.51
CA ALA A 174 -5.68 13.65 -13.45
C ALA A 174 -4.68 14.54 -12.68
N GLU A 175 -4.65 15.84 -12.94
CA GLU A 175 -3.77 16.79 -12.27
C GLU A 175 -4.10 16.94 -10.78
N LEU A 176 -5.40 16.94 -10.43
CA LEU A 176 -5.85 16.98 -9.04
C LEU A 176 -5.41 15.72 -8.29
N ALA A 177 -5.56 14.54 -8.90
CA ALA A 177 -5.08 13.29 -8.34
C ALA A 177 -3.57 13.29 -8.12
N ALA A 178 -2.80 13.77 -9.11
CA ALA A 178 -1.36 13.90 -9.02
C ALA A 178 -0.94 14.84 -7.87
N ALA A 179 -1.65 15.95 -7.65
CA ALA A 179 -1.41 16.84 -6.52
C ALA A 179 -1.67 16.15 -5.17
N CYS A 180 -2.78 15.40 -5.07
CA CYS A 180 -3.09 14.61 -3.88
C CYS A 180 -2.00 13.56 -3.59
N PHE A 181 -1.50 12.87 -4.62
CA PHE A 181 -0.45 11.87 -4.45
C PHE A 181 0.87 12.50 -3.98
N ARG A 182 1.24 13.66 -4.53
CA ARG A 182 2.44 14.41 -4.08
C ARG A 182 2.32 14.88 -2.63
N PHE A 183 1.12 15.21 -2.16
CA PHE A 183 0.87 15.67 -0.79
C PHE A 183 0.82 14.52 0.24
N LEU A 184 0.61 13.27 -0.19
CA LEU A 184 0.50 12.13 0.75
C LEU A 184 1.68 11.99 1.71
N PRO A 185 2.95 12.10 1.29
CA PRO A 185 4.09 12.06 2.22
C PRO A 185 4.02 13.15 3.28
N ASP A 186 3.62 14.37 2.92
CA ASP A 186 3.47 15.49 3.88
C ASP A 186 2.28 15.25 4.82
N ARG A 187 1.15 14.73 4.31
CA ARG A 187 0.03 14.31 5.14
C ARG A 187 0.47 13.28 6.19
N VAL A 188 1.28 12.31 5.80
CA VAL A 188 1.81 11.30 6.73
C VAL A 188 2.78 11.90 7.75
N ARG A 189 3.61 12.85 7.34
CA ARG A 189 4.47 13.60 8.29
C ARG A 189 3.63 14.35 9.33
N LEU A 190 2.50 14.94 8.92
CA LEU A 190 1.55 15.57 9.86
C LEU A 190 0.96 14.53 10.81
N ASP A 191 0.57 13.34 10.33
CA ASP A 191 0.06 12.26 11.18
C ASP A 191 1.06 11.84 12.26
N LEU A 192 2.30 11.63 11.85
CA LEU A 192 3.40 11.25 12.75
C LEU A 192 3.80 12.37 13.73
N ALA A 193 3.54 13.63 13.37
CA ALA A 193 3.75 14.78 14.23
C ALA A 193 2.58 15.05 15.20
N GLY A 194 1.52 14.23 15.18
CA GLY A 194 0.39 14.32 16.11
C GLY A 194 -0.88 14.96 15.54
N PHE A 195 -0.88 15.37 14.28
CA PHE A 195 -2.04 15.99 13.60
C PHE A 195 -2.94 14.99 12.85
N ALA A 196 -2.94 13.70 13.26
CA ALA A 196 -3.65 12.66 12.53
C ALA A 196 -5.17 12.88 12.46
N ASN A 197 -5.77 13.46 13.50
CA ASN A 197 -7.20 13.69 13.64
C ASN A 197 -7.60 15.16 13.43
N GLU A 198 -6.65 16.00 13.06
CA GLU A 198 -6.87 17.43 12.86
C GLU A 198 -6.80 17.74 11.35
N ASP A 199 -7.79 18.52 10.88
CA ASP A 199 -7.72 19.17 9.58
C ASP A 199 -7.11 20.57 9.77
N ILE A 200 -5.78 20.67 9.57
CA ILE A 200 -5.04 21.93 9.71
C ILE A 200 -5.46 23.02 8.70
N PHE A 201 -6.25 22.65 7.70
CA PHE A 201 -6.80 23.58 6.71
C PHE A 201 -8.25 24.00 7.02
N ALA A 202 -8.87 23.37 8.04
CA ALA A 202 -10.21 23.75 8.44
C ALA A 202 -10.24 25.15 9.09
N HIS A 203 -11.31 25.88 8.83
CA HIS A 203 -11.62 27.09 9.61
C HIS A 203 -12.10 26.64 10.99
N SER A 204 -11.43 27.06 12.05
CA SER A 204 -11.81 26.82 13.45
C SER A 204 -12.94 27.74 13.87
#